data_99250990195c894fc3988035b1c03eec
#
_entry.id   99250990195c894fc3988035b1c03eec
#
_cell.length_a   1.000
_cell.length_b   1.000
_cell.length_c   1.000
_cell.angle_alpha   90.00
_cell.angle_beta   90.00
_cell.angle_gamma   90.00
#
_symmetry.space_group_name_H-M   'P 1'
#
loop_
_entity.id
_entity.type
_entity.pdbx_description
1 polymer ?
#
loop_
_entity_poly.entity_id
_entity_poly.type
_entity_poly.pdbx_seq_one_letter_code
_entity_poly.pdbx_strand_id
1 'polypeptide(L)'
;IRARGGIVIMIAVVLGYIVAHVITWRPPTASAMLVLYLFVGLGVVGFLDDWIKISKQRSLGLDSKAKLMGQSVVAASFAILSFQFPNERGLTPASQAVSFLRDIQPLTLPLILAVVWIMVLIAGASNAVNLTDGLDGLATGASTMVFGAYTLVNIWQYNQSCASVLTANPRCYEVRDPHD
;
A
#
# COMPACT_ATOMS: atom_id res chain seq x y z
N ILE A 1 3.59 -11.71 23.12
CA ILE A 1 3.62 -10.25 23.19
C ILE A 1 3.65 -9.63 21.79
N ARG A 2 4.40 -10.19 20.81
CA ARG A 2 4.53 -9.62 19.45
C ARG A 2 3.21 -9.54 18.65
N ALA A 3 2.38 -10.58 18.67
CA ALA A 3 1.10 -10.58 17.93
C ALA A 3 0.10 -9.48 18.39
N ARG A 4 0.18 -9.05 19.66
CA ARG A 4 -0.71 -8.01 20.18
C ARG A 4 -0.38 -6.61 19.64
N GLY A 5 0.91 -6.34 19.39
CA GLY A 5 1.34 -5.03 18.85
C GLY A 5 0.82 -4.77 17.43
N GLY A 6 0.88 -5.75 16.54
CA GLY A 6 0.39 -5.61 15.17
C GLY A 6 -1.09 -5.29 15.06
N ILE A 7 -1.93 -5.94 15.88
CA ILE A 7 -3.38 -5.67 15.91
C ILE A 7 -3.66 -4.23 16.39
N VAL A 8 -2.97 -3.79 17.43
CA VAL A 8 -3.15 -2.43 17.97
C VAL A 8 -2.82 -1.39 16.91
N ILE A 9 -1.72 -1.59 16.16
CA ILE A 9 -1.34 -0.70 15.07
C ILE A 9 -2.40 -0.71 13.96
N MET A 10 -2.88 -1.89 13.54
CA MET A 10 -3.92 -1.98 12.51
C MET A 10 -5.20 -1.25 12.92
N ILE A 11 -5.67 -1.47 14.15
CA ILE A 11 -6.88 -0.81 14.68
C ILE A 11 -6.65 0.71 14.76
N ALA A 12 -5.49 1.15 15.26
CA ALA A 12 -5.18 2.57 15.39
C ALA A 12 -5.16 3.29 14.02
N VAL A 13 -4.58 2.67 13.00
CA VAL A 13 -4.53 3.23 11.63
C VAL A 13 -5.94 3.33 11.05
N VAL A 14 -6.74 2.25 11.13
CA VAL A 14 -8.11 2.23 10.60
C VAL A 14 -8.99 3.24 11.33
N LEU A 15 -8.93 3.29 12.66
CA LEU A 15 -9.71 4.26 13.44
C LEU A 15 -9.25 5.68 13.16
N GLY A 16 -7.95 5.94 13.09
CA GLY A 16 -7.41 7.25 12.75
C GLY A 16 -7.89 7.74 11.39
N TYR A 17 -7.90 6.86 10.39
CA TYR A 17 -8.44 7.16 9.06
C TYR A 17 -9.93 7.51 9.10
N ILE A 18 -10.75 6.68 9.78
CA ILE A 18 -12.20 6.92 9.92
C ILE A 18 -12.46 8.26 10.64
N VAL A 19 -11.77 8.50 11.75
CA VAL A 19 -11.92 9.74 12.53
C VAL A 19 -11.55 10.97 11.71
N ALA A 20 -10.47 10.90 10.95
CA ALA A 20 -10.05 12.00 10.07
C ALA A 20 -11.14 12.33 9.02
N HIS A 21 -11.74 11.31 8.39
CA HIS A 21 -12.79 11.49 7.39
C HIS A 21 -14.09 12.02 8.00
N VAL A 22 -14.44 11.56 9.20
CA VAL A 22 -15.62 12.07 9.94
C VAL A 22 -15.43 13.54 10.30
N ILE A 23 -14.24 13.95 10.78
CA ILE A 23 -13.95 15.34 11.15
C ILE A 23 -13.91 16.25 9.93
N THR A 24 -13.32 15.81 8.83
CA THR A 24 -13.17 16.60 7.62
C THR A 24 -14.39 16.59 6.70
N TRP A 25 -15.38 15.73 7.00
CA TRP A 25 -16.59 15.52 6.18
C TRP A 25 -16.27 15.21 4.70
N ARG A 26 -15.11 14.62 4.43
CA ARG A 26 -14.73 14.19 3.08
C ARG A 26 -14.99 12.70 2.92
N PRO A 27 -15.61 12.27 1.80
CA PRO A 27 -15.78 10.85 1.54
C PRO A 27 -14.41 10.19 1.30
N PRO A 28 -14.24 8.93 1.73
CA PRO A 28 -13.03 8.17 1.44
C PRO A 28 -12.90 7.93 -0.07
N THR A 29 -11.66 8.01 -0.59
CA THR A 29 -11.40 7.72 -1.99
C THR A 29 -11.21 6.23 -2.22
N ALA A 30 -11.37 5.78 -3.47
CA ALA A 30 -11.13 4.40 -3.85
C ALA A 30 -9.66 3.99 -3.61
N SER A 31 -8.72 4.89 -3.90
CA SER A 31 -7.29 4.67 -3.67
C SER A 31 -6.98 4.40 -2.21
N ALA A 32 -7.45 5.24 -1.30
CA ALA A 32 -7.23 5.09 0.13
C ALA A 32 -7.89 3.82 0.69
N MET A 33 -9.12 3.51 0.26
CA MET A 33 -9.82 2.27 0.67
C MET A 33 -9.06 1.02 0.21
N LEU A 34 -8.47 1.03 -0.98
CA LEU A 34 -7.66 -0.08 -1.47
C LEU A 34 -6.36 -0.23 -0.68
N VAL A 35 -5.70 0.87 -0.32
CA VAL A 35 -4.50 0.81 0.52
C VAL A 35 -4.84 0.26 1.91
N LEU A 36 -5.96 0.69 2.52
CA LEU A 36 -6.43 0.12 3.79
C LEU A 36 -6.78 -1.36 3.65
N TYR A 37 -7.43 -1.76 2.56
CA TYR A 37 -7.71 -3.17 2.27
C TYR A 37 -6.42 -4.00 2.21
N LEU A 38 -5.41 -3.52 1.48
CA LEU A 38 -4.11 -4.19 1.39
C LEU A 38 -3.43 -4.29 2.77
N PHE A 39 -3.41 -3.19 3.52
CA PHE A 39 -2.83 -3.12 4.84
C PHE A 39 -3.48 -4.10 5.82
N VAL A 40 -4.82 -4.09 5.90
CA VAL A 40 -5.58 -5.00 6.78
C VAL A 40 -5.45 -6.45 6.30
N GLY A 41 -5.55 -6.70 4.99
CA GLY A 41 -5.45 -8.05 4.43
C GLY A 41 -4.10 -8.71 4.71
N LEU A 42 -3.00 -8.01 4.46
CA LEU A 42 -1.65 -8.51 4.79
C LEU A 42 -1.44 -8.60 6.31
N GLY A 43 -1.99 -7.66 7.06
CA GLY A 43 -1.96 -7.68 8.52
C GLY A 43 -2.68 -8.89 9.11
N VAL A 44 -3.83 -9.28 8.55
CA VAL A 44 -4.56 -10.50 8.95
C VAL A 44 -3.74 -11.76 8.64
N VAL A 45 -3.11 -11.84 7.47
CA VAL A 45 -2.22 -12.97 7.15
C VAL A 45 -1.07 -13.08 8.14
N GLY A 46 -0.43 -11.95 8.49
CA GLY A 46 0.63 -11.91 9.51
C GLY A 46 0.12 -12.28 10.91
N PHE A 47 -1.05 -11.77 11.28
CA PHE A 47 -1.68 -12.10 12.55
C PHE A 47 -2.01 -13.60 12.66
N LEU A 48 -2.55 -14.21 11.61
CA LEU A 48 -2.84 -15.64 11.60
C LEU A 48 -1.57 -16.48 11.76
N ASP A 49 -0.46 -16.07 11.14
CA ASP A 49 0.84 -16.72 11.31
C ASP A 49 1.29 -16.70 12.77
N ASP A 50 1.24 -15.54 13.42
CA ASP A 50 1.61 -15.39 14.82
C ASP A 50 0.63 -16.08 15.78
N TRP A 51 -0.67 -16.01 15.48
CA TRP A 51 -1.71 -16.68 16.27
C TRP A 51 -1.52 -18.19 16.32
N ILE A 52 -1.22 -18.81 15.17
CA ILE A 52 -0.98 -20.25 15.10
C ILE A 52 0.26 -20.65 15.90
N LYS A 53 1.35 -19.84 15.85
CA LYS A 53 2.55 -20.07 16.66
C LYS A 53 2.22 -20.10 18.15
N ILE A 54 1.42 -19.13 18.62
CA ILE A 54 1.05 -18.99 20.03
C ILE A 54 0.07 -20.11 20.45
N SER A 55 -0.99 -20.34 19.64
CA SER A 55 -2.05 -21.30 19.98
C SER A 55 -1.56 -22.74 20.00
N LYS A 56 -0.66 -23.10 19.09
CA LYS A 56 -0.13 -24.47 19.00
C LYS A 56 1.19 -24.67 19.74
N GLN A 57 1.71 -23.63 20.43
CA GLN A 57 2.99 -23.64 21.14
C GLN A 57 4.16 -24.22 20.30
N ARG A 58 4.14 -23.96 18.99
CA ARG A 58 5.15 -24.41 18.04
C ARG A 58 5.93 -23.20 17.52
N SER A 59 7.21 -23.38 17.25
CA SER A 59 8.06 -22.39 16.61
C SER A 59 7.68 -22.13 15.14
N LEU A 60 6.99 -23.09 14.51
CA LEU A 60 6.49 -22.99 13.14
C LEU A 60 5.04 -22.45 13.15
N GLY A 61 4.85 -21.28 12.52
CA GLY A 61 3.54 -20.68 12.28
C GLY A 61 2.79 -21.31 11.11
N LEU A 62 2.21 -20.49 10.26
CA LEU A 62 1.66 -20.95 8.98
C LEU A 62 2.76 -21.63 8.15
N ASP A 63 2.42 -22.71 7.47
CA ASP A 63 3.31 -23.25 6.45
C ASP A 63 3.65 -22.16 5.42
N SER A 64 4.91 -22.12 4.98
CA SER A 64 5.40 -21.09 4.04
C SER A 64 4.52 -20.99 2.79
N LYS A 65 3.97 -22.13 2.33
CA LYS A 65 3.02 -22.16 1.21
C LYS A 65 1.69 -21.50 1.54
N ALA A 66 1.13 -21.73 2.73
CA ALA A 66 -0.14 -21.14 3.15
C ALA A 66 0.00 -19.62 3.36
N LYS A 67 1.13 -19.17 3.93
CA LYS A 67 1.45 -17.75 4.06
C LYS A 67 1.56 -17.07 2.70
N LEU A 68 2.33 -17.66 1.78
CA LEU A 68 2.49 -17.12 0.43
C LEU A 68 1.16 -17.11 -0.33
N MET A 69 0.34 -18.15 -0.18
CA MET A 69 -0.98 -18.21 -0.80
C MET A 69 -1.90 -17.11 -0.26
N GLY A 70 -1.95 -16.88 1.06
CA GLY A 70 -2.72 -15.79 1.66
C GLY A 70 -2.28 -14.43 1.16
N GLN A 71 -0.97 -14.17 1.13
CA GLN A 71 -0.41 -12.93 0.58
C GLN A 71 -0.76 -12.77 -0.91
N SER A 72 -0.66 -13.86 -1.69
CA SER A 72 -0.96 -13.83 -3.13
C SER A 72 -2.43 -13.53 -3.41
N VAL A 73 -3.36 -14.08 -2.62
CA VAL A 73 -4.80 -13.79 -2.76
C VAL A 73 -5.08 -12.31 -2.49
N VAL A 74 -4.54 -11.77 -1.40
CA VAL A 74 -4.70 -10.35 -1.06
C VAL A 74 -4.05 -9.46 -2.12
N ALA A 75 -2.85 -9.79 -2.58
CA ALA A 75 -2.14 -9.02 -3.59
C ALA A 75 -2.84 -9.06 -4.96
N ALA A 76 -3.35 -10.23 -5.39
CA ALA A 76 -4.06 -10.38 -6.64
C ALA A 76 -5.38 -9.60 -6.64
N SER A 77 -6.18 -9.72 -5.57
CA SER A 77 -7.43 -8.99 -5.45
C SER A 77 -7.19 -7.47 -5.40
N PHE A 78 -6.20 -7.00 -4.65
CA PHE A 78 -5.79 -5.60 -4.65
C PHE A 78 -5.39 -5.13 -6.05
N ALA A 79 -4.51 -5.89 -6.74
CA ALA A 79 -4.04 -5.53 -8.07
C ALA A 79 -5.18 -5.44 -9.08
N ILE A 80 -6.11 -6.39 -9.06
CA ILE A 80 -7.28 -6.37 -9.95
C ILE A 80 -8.18 -5.18 -9.64
N LEU A 81 -8.50 -4.96 -8.37
CA LEU A 81 -9.38 -3.88 -7.95
C LEU A 81 -8.79 -2.50 -8.23
N SER A 82 -7.46 -2.34 -8.16
CA SER A 82 -6.80 -1.05 -8.42
C SER A 82 -6.93 -0.55 -9.87
N PHE A 83 -7.37 -1.40 -10.80
CA PHE A 83 -7.69 -1.02 -12.18
C PHE A 83 -9.19 -0.82 -12.45
N GLN A 84 -10.07 -0.97 -11.42
CA GLN A 84 -11.52 -0.99 -11.64
C GLN A 84 -12.26 0.27 -11.19
N PHE A 85 -11.64 1.16 -10.42
CA PHE A 85 -12.31 2.33 -9.86
C PHE A 85 -11.76 3.62 -10.46
N PRO A 86 -12.19 4.01 -11.68
CA PRO A 86 -11.79 5.29 -12.25
C PRO A 86 -12.41 6.44 -11.44
N ASN A 87 -11.62 7.48 -11.21
CA ASN A 87 -12.10 8.74 -10.65
C ASN A 87 -12.89 9.56 -11.70
N GLU A 88 -13.35 10.75 -11.32
CA GLU A 88 -14.08 11.66 -12.22
C GLU A 88 -13.32 12.03 -13.50
N ARG A 89 -12.01 11.86 -13.52
CA ARG A 89 -11.12 12.09 -14.67
C ARG A 89 -10.86 10.85 -15.51
N GLY A 90 -11.46 9.71 -15.15
CA GLY A 90 -11.22 8.41 -15.79
C GLY A 90 -9.90 7.75 -15.39
N LEU A 91 -9.17 8.26 -14.39
CA LEU A 91 -7.93 7.69 -13.91
C LEU A 91 -8.21 6.64 -12.84
N THR A 92 -7.67 5.45 -13.01
CA THR A 92 -7.75 4.36 -12.02
C THR A 92 -6.66 4.51 -10.95
N PRO A 93 -6.84 3.95 -9.73
CA PRO A 93 -5.84 3.99 -8.67
C PRO A 93 -4.46 3.49 -9.09
N ALA A 94 -4.39 2.47 -9.94
CA ALA A 94 -3.12 2.01 -10.53
C ALA A 94 -3.00 2.41 -12.00
N SER A 95 -1.76 2.60 -12.46
CA SER A 95 -1.40 2.79 -13.86
C SER A 95 -0.80 1.52 -14.44
N GLN A 96 -0.98 1.33 -15.76
CA GLN A 96 -0.26 0.31 -16.51
C GLN A 96 1.16 0.76 -16.86
N ALA A 97 1.48 2.04 -16.70
CA ALA A 97 2.82 2.54 -16.94
C ALA A 97 3.74 2.22 -15.75
N VAL A 98 4.97 1.87 -16.03
CA VAL A 98 6.00 1.78 -14.98
C VAL A 98 6.37 3.18 -14.53
N SER A 99 6.24 3.43 -13.21
CA SER A 99 6.46 4.74 -12.61
C SER A 99 7.65 4.72 -11.67
N PHE A 100 8.39 5.82 -11.64
CA PHE A 100 9.29 6.16 -10.54
C PHE A 100 8.73 7.38 -9.79
N LEU A 101 9.06 8.59 -10.26
CA LEU A 101 8.46 9.83 -9.75
C LEU A 101 7.18 10.19 -10.49
N ARG A 102 7.03 9.70 -11.72
CA ARG A 102 5.85 9.80 -12.59
C ARG A 102 5.86 8.68 -13.63
N ASP A 103 4.73 8.50 -14.29
CA ASP A 103 4.56 7.47 -15.30
C ASP A 103 5.54 7.67 -16.48
N ILE A 104 6.27 6.60 -16.82
CA ILE A 104 7.16 6.57 -17.98
C ILE A 104 6.32 6.11 -19.17
N GLN A 105 5.81 7.05 -19.96
CA GLN A 105 4.88 6.82 -21.06
C GLN A 105 5.28 5.72 -22.07
N PRO A 106 6.55 5.57 -22.50
CA PRO A 106 6.89 4.50 -23.43
C PRO A 106 6.93 3.11 -22.78
N LEU A 107 6.88 3.00 -21.44
CA LEU A 107 6.98 1.73 -20.73
C LEU A 107 5.62 1.37 -20.10
N THR A 108 4.66 0.99 -20.94
CA THR A 108 3.35 0.50 -20.51
C THR A 108 3.29 -1.01 -20.56
N LEU A 109 2.80 -1.62 -19.47
CA LEU A 109 2.62 -3.07 -19.38
C LEU A 109 1.19 -3.45 -19.80
N PRO A 110 0.99 -4.56 -20.52
CA PRO A 110 -0.33 -5.16 -20.65
C PRO A 110 -0.96 -5.43 -19.28
N LEU A 111 -2.28 -5.33 -19.16
CA LEU A 111 -2.99 -5.44 -17.88
C LEU A 111 -2.55 -6.66 -17.05
N ILE A 112 -2.43 -7.82 -17.67
CA ILE A 112 -2.02 -9.05 -16.99
C ILE A 112 -0.62 -8.91 -16.40
N LEU A 113 0.32 -8.35 -17.15
CA LEU A 113 1.68 -8.11 -16.68
C LEU A 113 1.73 -7.03 -15.59
N ALA A 114 0.90 -6.02 -15.66
CA ALA A 114 0.77 -5.00 -14.62
C ALA A 114 0.25 -5.61 -13.30
N VAL A 115 -0.76 -6.48 -13.37
CA VAL A 115 -1.26 -7.21 -12.19
C VAL A 115 -0.17 -8.10 -11.59
N VAL A 116 0.53 -8.88 -12.41
CA VAL A 116 1.64 -9.73 -11.94
C VAL A 116 2.75 -8.88 -11.33
N TRP A 117 3.08 -7.74 -11.94
CA TRP A 117 4.08 -6.81 -11.43
C TRP A 117 3.72 -6.27 -10.04
N ILE A 118 2.47 -5.83 -9.84
CA ILE A 118 1.98 -5.39 -8.53
C ILE A 118 2.07 -6.52 -7.51
N MET A 119 1.68 -7.74 -7.87
CA MET A 119 1.80 -8.91 -6.98
C MET A 119 3.24 -9.18 -6.57
N VAL A 120 4.19 -9.10 -7.51
CA VAL A 120 5.61 -9.30 -7.23
C VAL A 120 6.14 -8.22 -6.29
N LEU A 121 5.76 -6.95 -6.50
CA LEU A 121 6.15 -5.85 -5.61
C LEU A 121 5.60 -6.04 -4.20
N ILE A 122 4.33 -6.39 -4.05
CA ILE A 122 3.70 -6.61 -2.73
C ILE A 122 4.34 -7.80 -2.02
N ALA A 123 4.49 -8.93 -2.71
CA ALA A 123 5.11 -10.12 -2.15
C ALA A 123 6.58 -9.88 -1.79
N GLY A 124 7.31 -9.21 -2.67
CA GLY A 124 8.72 -8.85 -2.46
C GLY A 124 8.89 -7.94 -1.25
N ALA A 125 8.13 -6.84 -1.18
CA ALA A 125 8.19 -5.90 -0.05
C ALA A 125 7.80 -6.56 1.27
N SER A 126 6.69 -7.32 1.29
CA SER A 126 6.22 -8.00 2.50
C SER A 126 7.23 -9.02 3.04
N ASN A 127 7.85 -9.80 2.15
CA ASN A 127 8.86 -10.77 2.57
C ASN A 127 10.20 -10.11 2.92
N ALA A 128 10.60 -9.05 2.22
CA ALA A 128 11.80 -8.29 2.53
C ALA A 128 11.73 -7.68 3.94
N VAL A 129 10.62 -7.02 4.29
CA VAL A 129 10.40 -6.48 5.64
C VAL A 129 10.43 -7.58 6.70
N ASN A 130 9.80 -8.73 6.42
CA ASN A 130 9.81 -9.86 7.34
C ASN A 130 11.23 -10.45 7.56
N LEU A 131 12.10 -10.41 6.55
CA LEU A 131 13.50 -10.84 6.68
C LEU A 131 14.35 -9.81 7.45
N THR A 132 14.11 -8.52 7.25
CA THR A 132 14.82 -7.45 7.95
C THR A 132 14.44 -7.31 9.43
N ASP A 133 13.27 -7.83 9.84
CA ASP A 133 12.82 -7.81 11.25
C ASP A 133 13.66 -8.74 12.18
N GLY A 134 14.61 -9.47 11.62
CA GLY A 134 15.55 -10.30 12.39
C GLY A 134 16.63 -9.54 13.15
N LEU A 135 16.87 -8.26 12.84
CA LEU A 135 17.84 -7.40 13.50
C LEU A 135 17.14 -6.23 14.19
N ASP A 136 17.45 -6.03 15.48
CA ASP A 136 16.83 -4.99 16.29
C ASP A 136 16.98 -3.59 15.66
N GLY A 137 15.84 -2.97 15.35
CA GLY A 137 15.76 -1.63 14.79
C GLY A 137 15.99 -1.52 13.27
N LEU A 138 16.45 -2.55 12.56
CA LEU A 138 16.75 -2.46 11.14
C LEU A 138 15.45 -2.26 10.32
N ALA A 139 14.43 -3.06 10.57
CA ALA A 139 13.15 -2.93 9.88
C ALA A 139 12.49 -1.58 10.16
N THR A 140 12.52 -1.12 11.41
CA THR A 140 11.98 0.19 11.81
C THR A 140 12.76 1.33 11.15
N GLY A 141 14.08 1.29 11.17
CA GLY A 141 14.93 2.30 10.55
C GLY A 141 14.73 2.38 9.03
N ALA A 142 14.74 1.23 8.35
CA ALA A 142 14.46 1.16 6.92
C ALA A 142 13.07 1.69 6.56
N SER A 143 12.04 1.30 7.32
CA SER A 143 10.67 1.78 7.11
C SER A 143 10.57 3.29 7.31
N THR A 144 11.21 3.85 8.33
CA THR A 144 11.23 5.29 8.58
C THR A 144 11.85 6.06 7.41
N MET A 145 12.96 5.56 6.85
CA MET A 145 13.59 6.19 5.68
C MET A 145 12.70 6.11 4.45
N VAL A 146 12.07 4.97 4.20
CA VAL A 146 11.17 4.78 3.05
C VAL A 146 9.95 5.71 3.17
N PHE A 147 9.26 5.72 4.31
CA PHE A 147 8.12 6.61 4.52
C PHE A 147 8.51 8.09 4.48
N GLY A 148 9.69 8.45 5.01
CA GLY A 148 10.22 9.81 4.88
C GLY A 148 10.45 10.20 3.42
N ALA A 149 11.05 9.33 2.62
CA ALA A 149 11.24 9.58 1.18
C ALA A 149 9.91 9.72 0.44
N TYR A 150 8.92 8.83 0.69
CA TYR A 150 7.59 8.95 0.09
C TYR A 150 6.87 10.23 0.51
N THR A 151 7.01 10.66 1.77
CA THR A 151 6.43 11.92 2.23
C THR A 151 7.00 13.10 1.44
N LEU A 152 8.32 13.15 1.23
CA LEU A 152 8.95 14.20 0.43
C LEU A 152 8.49 14.16 -1.04
N VAL A 153 8.40 12.96 -1.63
CA VAL A 153 7.91 12.78 -3.01
C VAL A 153 6.45 13.24 -3.11
N ASN A 154 5.60 12.87 -2.16
CA ASN A 154 4.18 13.26 -2.17
C ASN A 154 4.00 14.78 -2.02
N ILE A 155 4.74 15.43 -1.13
CA ILE A 155 4.73 16.90 -1.01
C ILE A 155 5.17 17.55 -2.32
N TRP A 156 6.22 17.03 -2.95
CA TRP A 156 6.69 17.54 -4.22
C TRP A 156 5.65 17.35 -5.33
N GLN A 157 5.06 16.14 -5.43
CA GLN A 157 4.01 15.85 -6.41
C GLN A 157 2.77 16.74 -6.21
N TYR A 158 2.33 16.92 -4.98
CA TYR A 158 1.20 17.83 -4.66
C TYR A 158 1.46 19.25 -5.14
N ASN A 159 2.65 19.78 -4.88
CA ASN A 159 3.03 21.14 -5.30
C ASN A 159 3.18 21.30 -6.82
N GLN A 160 3.39 20.22 -7.57
CA GLN A 160 3.49 20.24 -9.04
C GLN A 160 2.18 19.82 -9.72
N SER A 161 1.17 19.45 -8.95
CA SER A 161 -0.11 19.00 -9.48
C SER A 161 -0.87 20.15 -10.14
N CYS A 162 -1.50 19.87 -11.28
CA CYS A 162 -2.34 20.86 -11.96
C CYS A 162 -3.55 21.27 -11.13
N ALA A 163 -3.93 20.50 -10.13
CA ALA A 163 -5.01 20.83 -9.20
C ALA A 163 -4.59 21.86 -8.13
N SER A 164 -3.30 21.93 -7.77
CA SER A 164 -2.78 22.86 -6.75
C SER A 164 -2.22 24.14 -7.32
N VAL A 165 -1.84 24.16 -8.59
CA VAL A 165 -1.26 25.34 -9.25
C VAL A 165 -2.38 26.25 -9.74
N LEU A 166 -2.55 27.40 -9.08
CA LEU A 166 -3.57 28.42 -9.38
C LEU A 166 -3.37 29.13 -10.74
N THR A 167 -2.21 28.99 -11.35
CA THR A 167 -1.89 29.54 -12.67
C THR A 167 -1.57 28.43 -13.63
N ALA A 168 -2.12 28.46 -14.84
CA ALA A 168 -1.85 27.52 -15.92
C ALA A 168 -0.35 27.42 -16.22
N ASN A 169 0.36 26.58 -15.48
CA ASN A 169 1.77 26.32 -15.70
C ASN A 169 1.86 25.12 -16.68
N PRO A 170 2.44 25.29 -17.87
CA PRO A 170 2.56 24.20 -18.85
C PRO A 170 3.43 23.02 -18.38
N ARG A 171 4.02 23.13 -17.19
CA ARG A 171 4.86 22.09 -16.58
C ARG A 171 4.16 21.31 -15.46
N CYS A 172 2.91 21.63 -15.14
CA CYS A 172 2.16 20.83 -14.17
C CYS A 172 1.84 19.44 -14.76
N TYR A 173 1.61 18.45 -13.89
CA TYR A 173 1.15 17.14 -14.31
C TYR A 173 -0.07 16.71 -13.48
N GLU A 174 -0.86 15.80 -14.05
CA GLU A 174 -2.03 15.29 -13.37
C GLU A 174 -1.62 14.27 -12.33
N VAL A 175 -1.96 14.54 -11.07
CA VAL A 175 -1.91 13.59 -9.97
C VAL A 175 -3.26 12.89 -9.89
N ARG A 176 -3.28 11.58 -9.66
CA ARG A 176 -4.50 10.77 -9.70
C ARG A 176 -5.50 11.19 -8.64
N ASP A 177 -5.08 11.21 -7.39
CA ASP A 177 -5.88 11.65 -6.25
C ASP A 177 -5.06 12.66 -5.42
N PRO A 178 -5.13 13.95 -5.74
CA PRO A 178 -4.27 14.97 -5.12
C PRO A 178 -4.60 15.25 -3.66
N HIS A 179 -5.64 14.64 -3.12
CA HIS A 179 -6.12 14.85 -1.75
C HIS A 179 -5.94 13.62 -0.84
N ASP A 180 -5.33 12.53 -1.33
CA ASP A 180 -5.05 11.31 -0.56
C ASP A 180 -3.67 11.27 0.06
#